data_c1495b91273a43cf10cdb9b0713175f4
#
_entry.id   c1495b91273a43cf10cdb9b0713175f4
#
_cell.length_a   1.000
_cell.length_b   1.000
_cell.length_c   1.000
_cell.angle_alpha   90.00
_cell.angle_beta   90.00
_cell.angle_gamma   90.00
#
_symmetry.space_group_name_H-M   'P 1'
#
loop_
_entity.id
_entity.type
_entity.pdbx_description
1 polymer ?
#
loop_
_entity_poly.entity_id
_entity_poly.type
_entity_poly.pdbx_seq_one_letter_code
_entity_poly.pdbx_strand_id
1 'polypeptide(L)'
;MKIPPQTTLAPDLKKLEIIRRAAQLDTAYINATGSKKIALHLKRQFQPYYFMQAPLWRTAVRSLNNKHRVKPDFFSVGAVRSGTTLLADYIMQHPCVVLPLAKEIGMRDAPISRLLEAQFPTQKNKNAIEEQYGVAKTAYCSPVAPSLLFPLLARNVNPNGKVIMIMRNPVDRTFSHWRWDQVFMKRLKKDKLWKNFPGFDELIKLEIEASEQKATTGITLAGAGCGGYIQHSIYLPFIKSLHQNFGKENVLLIKAECFFENPTTTAKTVYDFFGLPDYNPVETAVENAGPKGEMSEESRESLTDFFAPLNAQLYDYIGEDYAW
;
A
#
# COMPACT_ATOMS: atom_id res chain seq x y z
N MET A 1 -17.23 19.74 -21.09
CA MET A 1 -18.01 18.72 -21.82
C MET A 1 -18.09 17.50 -20.90
N LYS A 2 -19.27 17.12 -20.41
CA LYS A 2 -19.40 15.93 -19.54
C LYS A 2 -19.21 14.69 -20.40
N ILE A 3 -18.32 13.80 -20.00
CA ILE A 3 -18.14 12.51 -20.68
C ILE A 3 -19.46 11.72 -20.56
N PRO A 4 -19.97 11.15 -21.66
CA PRO A 4 -21.15 10.29 -21.58
C PRO A 4 -20.90 9.11 -20.65
N PRO A 5 -21.89 8.65 -19.89
CA PRO A 5 -21.71 7.65 -18.82
C PRO A 5 -21.27 6.25 -19.27
N GLN A 6 -21.01 6.01 -20.55
CA GLN A 6 -20.57 4.72 -21.10
C GLN A 6 -19.30 4.81 -21.96
N THR A 7 -18.56 5.91 -21.91
CA THR A 7 -17.35 6.04 -22.72
C THR A 7 -16.13 5.53 -21.95
N THR A 8 -15.53 4.43 -22.41
CA THR A 8 -14.24 3.94 -21.90
C THR A 8 -13.14 4.94 -22.24
N LEU A 9 -12.39 5.39 -21.23
CA LEU A 9 -11.34 6.37 -21.40
C LEU A 9 -10.11 5.77 -22.08
N ALA A 10 -9.46 6.56 -22.92
CA ALA A 10 -8.16 6.21 -23.47
C ALA A 10 -7.02 6.40 -22.43
N PRO A 11 -5.92 5.61 -22.54
CA PRO A 11 -4.76 5.76 -21.68
C PRO A 11 -4.09 7.14 -21.81
N ASP A 12 -3.75 7.75 -20.68
CA ASP A 12 -2.87 8.92 -20.65
C ASP A 12 -1.39 8.46 -20.78
N LEU A 13 -0.90 8.43 -22.01
CA LEU A 13 0.45 7.94 -22.31
C LEU A 13 1.56 8.74 -21.61
N LYS A 14 1.36 10.06 -21.41
CA LYS A 14 2.34 10.90 -20.69
C LYS A 14 2.42 10.51 -19.21
N LYS A 15 1.28 10.28 -18.60
CA LYS A 15 1.17 9.85 -17.21
C LYS A 15 1.76 8.45 -17.00
N LEU A 16 1.44 7.51 -17.88
CA LEU A 16 2.02 6.16 -17.86
C LEU A 16 3.55 6.21 -17.96
N GLU A 17 4.09 7.04 -18.84
CA GLU A 17 5.53 7.21 -18.96
C GLU A 17 6.17 7.80 -17.69
N ILE A 18 5.53 8.76 -17.03
CA ILE A 18 5.99 9.31 -15.73
C ILE A 18 6.05 8.21 -14.67
N ILE A 19 5.01 7.39 -14.55
CA ILE A 19 4.94 6.29 -13.58
C ILE A 19 6.04 5.27 -13.87
N ARG A 20 6.17 4.82 -15.11
CA ARG A 20 7.17 3.86 -15.55
C ARG A 20 8.60 4.32 -15.29
N ARG A 21 8.92 5.57 -15.66
CA ARG A 21 10.26 6.14 -15.43
C ARG A 21 10.60 6.24 -13.95
N ALA A 22 9.62 6.61 -13.11
CA ALA A 22 9.83 6.67 -11.67
C ALA A 22 10.18 5.29 -11.09
N ALA A 23 9.44 4.24 -11.45
CA ALA A 23 9.70 2.87 -11.03
C ALA A 23 11.08 2.39 -11.48
N GLN A 24 11.42 2.59 -12.76
CA GLN A 24 12.73 2.22 -13.32
C GLN A 24 13.89 2.92 -12.62
N LEU A 25 13.76 4.23 -12.36
CA LEU A 25 14.82 5.02 -11.75
C LEU A 25 15.00 4.65 -10.27
N ASP A 26 13.93 4.44 -9.53
CA ASP A 26 13.99 4.01 -8.14
C ASP A 26 14.58 2.60 -8.01
N THR A 27 14.19 1.67 -8.88
CA THR A 27 14.76 0.31 -8.96
C THR A 27 16.27 0.36 -9.33
N ALA A 28 16.62 1.16 -10.32
CA ALA A 28 18.03 1.32 -10.71
C ALA A 28 18.88 1.93 -9.59
N TYR A 29 18.35 2.92 -8.86
CA TYR A 29 19.03 3.53 -7.71
C TYR A 29 19.26 2.55 -6.56
N ILE A 30 18.26 1.73 -6.25
CA ILE A 30 18.35 0.73 -5.17
C ILE A 30 19.48 -0.27 -5.45
N ASN A 31 19.59 -0.70 -6.71
CA ASN A 31 20.54 -1.75 -7.12
C ASN A 31 21.94 -1.20 -7.48
N ALA A 32 22.14 0.10 -7.55
CA ALA A 32 23.40 0.71 -7.93
C ALA A 32 24.37 0.83 -6.76
N THR A 33 25.69 0.86 -7.08
CA THR A 33 26.80 1.11 -6.16
C THR A 33 27.75 2.15 -6.75
N GLY A 34 28.67 2.68 -5.93
CA GLY A 34 29.70 3.61 -6.36
C GLY A 34 29.20 4.88 -7.04
N SER A 35 29.94 5.37 -8.03
CA SER A 35 29.62 6.60 -8.76
C SER A 35 28.28 6.56 -9.48
N LYS A 36 27.87 5.38 -9.98
CA LYS A 36 26.55 5.16 -10.60
C LYS A 36 25.41 5.47 -9.64
N LYS A 37 25.55 5.08 -8.36
CA LYS A 37 24.54 5.38 -7.33
C LYS A 37 24.41 6.87 -7.08
N ILE A 38 25.53 7.61 -7.07
CA ILE A 38 25.53 9.08 -6.91
C ILE A 38 24.79 9.74 -8.09
N ALA A 39 25.10 9.35 -9.31
CA ALA A 39 24.46 9.89 -10.52
C ALA A 39 22.93 9.62 -10.53
N LEU A 40 22.52 8.41 -10.15
CA LEU A 40 21.11 8.05 -10.05
C LEU A 40 20.43 8.79 -8.89
N HIS A 41 21.12 8.99 -7.76
CA HIS A 41 20.63 9.79 -6.65
C HIS A 41 20.30 11.23 -7.10
N LEU A 42 21.21 11.88 -7.82
CA LEU A 42 20.97 13.22 -8.33
C LEU A 42 19.80 13.28 -9.31
N LYS A 43 19.72 12.33 -10.26
CA LYS A 43 18.58 12.25 -11.17
C LYS A 43 17.25 12.05 -10.41
N ARG A 44 17.27 11.22 -9.36
CA ARG A 44 16.10 10.94 -8.54
C ARG A 44 15.58 12.19 -7.80
N GLN A 45 16.44 13.17 -7.46
CA GLN A 45 16.03 14.38 -6.72
C GLN A 45 14.98 15.22 -7.46
N PHE A 46 14.90 15.15 -8.79
CA PHE A 46 14.09 16.04 -9.61
C PHE A 46 12.96 15.36 -10.39
N GLN A 47 12.57 14.15 -9.99
CA GLN A 47 11.44 13.44 -10.61
C GLN A 47 10.11 14.16 -10.38
N PRO A 48 9.18 14.17 -11.34
CA PRO A 48 7.82 14.69 -11.14
C PRO A 48 7.00 13.81 -10.19
N TYR A 49 7.30 12.53 -10.13
CA TYR A 49 6.64 11.51 -9.30
C TYR A 49 7.68 10.52 -8.78
N TYR A 50 7.48 9.97 -7.58
CA TYR A 50 8.36 8.99 -6.97
C TYR A 50 7.62 7.67 -6.77
N PHE A 51 8.24 6.58 -7.20
CA PHE A 51 7.71 5.25 -6.97
C PHE A 51 7.80 4.86 -5.49
N MET A 52 8.83 5.30 -4.81
CA MET A 52 8.98 5.21 -3.36
C MET A 52 8.77 6.58 -2.71
N GLN A 53 9.38 6.82 -1.58
CA GLN A 53 9.27 8.11 -0.86
C GLN A 53 9.98 9.24 -1.59
N ALA A 54 9.35 10.40 -1.60
CA ALA A 54 9.95 11.63 -2.10
C ALA A 54 11.05 12.14 -1.15
N PRO A 55 12.08 12.87 -1.67
CA PRO A 55 13.07 13.51 -0.83
C PRO A 55 12.45 14.55 0.10
N LEU A 56 12.90 14.60 1.35
CA LEU A 56 12.37 15.51 2.37
C LEU A 56 12.43 16.98 1.95
N TRP A 57 13.51 17.41 1.30
CA TRP A 57 13.65 18.80 0.86
C TRP A 57 12.54 19.21 -0.13
N ARG A 58 12.15 18.30 -1.04
CA ARG A 58 11.04 18.58 -1.97
C ARG A 58 9.72 18.71 -1.26
N THR A 59 9.48 17.82 -0.30
CA THR A 59 8.28 17.88 0.52
C THR A 59 8.25 19.16 1.35
N ALA A 60 9.39 19.55 1.94
CA ALA A 60 9.53 20.79 2.70
C ALA A 60 9.26 22.04 1.82
N VAL A 61 9.87 22.14 0.64
CA VAL A 61 9.59 23.24 -0.29
C VAL A 61 8.12 23.28 -0.71
N ARG A 62 7.54 22.13 -1.01
CA ARG A 62 6.12 22.04 -1.39
C ARG A 62 5.18 22.42 -0.25
N SER A 63 5.59 22.24 1.00
CA SER A 63 4.78 22.58 2.19
C SER A 63 4.54 24.09 2.35
N LEU A 64 5.36 24.93 1.72
CA LEU A 64 5.15 26.38 1.68
C LEU A 64 3.85 26.77 0.96
N ASN A 65 3.32 25.87 0.14
CA ASN A 65 2.10 26.09 -0.66
C ASN A 65 0.96 25.15 -0.30
N ASN A 66 0.89 24.64 0.93
CA ASN A 66 -0.11 23.67 1.36
C ASN A 66 -1.55 24.19 1.27
N LYS A 67 -1.77 25.48 1.49
CA LYS A 67 -3.10 26.11 1.40
C LYS A 67 -3.82 25.90 0.05
N HIS A 68 -3.06 25.56 -0.99
CA HIS A 68 -3.59 25.27 -2.32
C HIS A 68 -3.62 23.77 -2.67
N ARG A 69 -3.32 22.89 -1.71
CA ARG A 69 -3.32 21.45 -1.92
C ARG A 69 -4.65 20.82 -1.53
N VAL A 70 -4.95 19.75 -2.22
CA VAL A 70 -6.18 18.98 -1.97
C VAL A 70 -5.90 17.84 -0.99
N LYS A 71 -6.95 17.40 -0.31
CA LYS A 71 -6.94 16.17 0.50
C LYS A 71 -7.15 14.95 -0.41
N PRO A 72 -6.68 13.75 -0.03
CA PRO A 72 -7.00 12.54 -0.77
C PRO A 72 -8.50 12.25 -0.73
N ASP A 73 -9.06 11.88 -1.87
CA ASP A 73 -10.45 11.46 -1.97
C ASP A 73 -10.61 10.01 -1.48
N PHE A 74 -9.54 9.23 -1.53
CA PHE A 74 -9.53 7.84 -1.06
C PHE A 74 -8.16 7.36 -0.59
N PHE A 75 -8.19 6.27 0.16
CA PHE A 75 -7.03 5.65 0.79
C PHE A 75 -6.93 4.19 0.33
N SER A 76 -5.82 3.82 -0.29
CA SER A 76 -5.45 2.43 -0.55
C SER A 76 -4.43 1.99 0.50
N VAL A 77 -4.83 1.08 1.36
CA VAL A 77 -4.04 0.65 2.52
C VAL A 77 -3.76 -0.84 2.48
N GLY A 78 -2.73 -1.27 3.20
CA GLY A 78 -2.23 -2.64 3.37
C GLY A 78 -3.21 -3.75 3.00
N ALA A 79 -2.88 -4.99 3.29
CA ALA A 79 -1.71 -5.37 4.08
C ALA A 79 -0.42 -5.36 3.24
N VAL A 80 0.67 -5.02 3.90
CA VAL A 80 2.01 -5.14 3.29
C VAL A 80 2.22 -6.57 2.76
N ARG A 81 2.81 -6.72 1.57
CA ARG A 81 3.02 -7.98 0.85
C ARG A 81 1.75 -8.66 0.28
N SER A 82 0.65 -7.91 0.18
CA SER A 82 -0.59 -8.38 -0.45
C SER A 82 -0.83 -7.81 -1.86
N GLY A 83 0.20 -7.28 -2.53
CA GLY A 83 0.04 -6.71 -3.88
C GLY A 83 -0.29 -5.21 -3.89
N THR A 84 -0.09 -4.50 -2.79
CA THR A 84 -0.36 -3.05 -2.67
C THR A 84 0.36 -2.19 -3.72
N THR A 85 1.55 -2.60 -4.16
CA THR A 85 2.29 -1.89 -5.22
C THR A 85 1.58 -2.00 -6.56
N LEU A 86 1.20 -3.21 -6.95
CA LEU A 86 0.47 -3.47 -8.19
C LEU A 86 -0.88 -2.75 -8.19
N LEU A 87 -1.62 -2.83 -7.08
CA LEU A 87 -2.91 -2.13 -6.94
C LEU A 87 -2.75 -0.61 -7.08
N ALA A 88 -1.73 -0.03 -6.44
CA ALA A 88 -1.44 1.38 -6.56
C ALA A 88 -1.09 1.78 -8.00
N ASP A 89 -0.36 0.96 -8.74
CA ASP A 89 -0.02 1.22 -10.14
C ASP A 89 -1.28 1.24 -11.01
N TYR A 90 -2.20 0.30 -10.81
CA TYR A 90 -3.50 0.31 -11.50
C TYR A 90 -4.33 1.55 -11.16
N ILE A 91 -4.39 1.94 -9.88
CA ILE A 91 -5.08 3.16 -9.45
C ILE A 91 -4.46 4.41 -10.09
N MET A 92 -3.14 4.53 -10.06
CA MET A 92 -2.43 5.71 -10.56
C MET A 92 -2.47 5.85 -12.08
N GLN A 93 -2.69 4.75 -12.82
CA GLN A 93 -2.85 4.79 -14.27
C GLN A 93 -4.14 5.50 -14.72
N HIS A 94 -5.20 5.45 -13.91
CA HIS A 94 -6.51 5.97 -14.32
C HIS A 94 -6.42 7.47 -14.66
N PRO A 95 -6.87 7.92 -15.86
CA PRO A 95 -6.72 9.32 -16.30
C PRO A 95 -7.26 10.35 -15.32
N CYS A 96 -8.37 10.06 -14.66
CA CYS A 96 -9.01 10.93 -13.68
C CYS A 96 -8.35 10.93 -12.29
N VAL A 97 -7.31 10.13 -12.06
CA VAL A 97 -6.56 10.14 -10.78
C VAL A 97 -5.38 11.08 -10.91
N VAL A 98 -5.36 12.15 -10.11
CA VAL A 98 -4.25 13.11 -10.09
C VAL A 98 -3.11 12.56 -9.24
N LEU A 99 -1.91 12.44 -9.84
CA LEU A 99 -0.76 11.85 -9.16
C LEU A 99 -0.36 12.66 -7.92
N PRO A 100 -0.17 12.00 -6.76
CA PRO A 100 0.54 12.60 -5.64
C PRO A 100 2.03 12.76 -5.97
N LEU A 101 2.81 13.32 -5.06
CA LEU A 101 4.26 13.44 -5.26
C LEU A 101 4.94 12.06 -5.26
N ALA A 102 4.45 11.13 -4.44
CA ALA A 102 4.98 9.77 -4.35
C ALA A 102 3.85 8.75 -4.21
N LYS A 103 4.10 7.50 -4.66
CA LYS A 103 3.19 6.39 -4.43
C LYS A 103 3.10 6.05 -2.95
N GLU A 104 4.25 5.87 -2.30
CA GLU A 104 4.29 5.56 -0.88
C GLU A 104 4.36 6.84 -0.04
N ILE A 105 3.20 7.28 0.42
CA ILE A 105 3.09 8.41 1.32
C ILE A 105 3.13 7.88 2.75
N GLY A 106 4.24 8.12 3.45
CA GLY A 106 4.36 7.73 4.85
C GLY A 106 3.45 8.58 5.73
N MET A 107 2.50 7.97 6.43
CA MET A 107 1.81 8.63 7.55
C MET A 107 2.62 8.57 8.85
N ARG A 108 3.76 7.89 8.81
CA ARG A 108 4.61 7.67 9.98
C ARG A 108 5.03 8.98 10.67
N ASP A 109 5.16 10.04 9.87
CA ASP A 109 5.66 11.33 10.34
C ASP A 109 4.54 12.38 10.49
N ALA A 110 3.29 11.95 10.50
CA ALA A 110 2.25 12.81 10.04
C ALA A 110 0.94 12.93 10.80
N PRO A 111 0.82 12.87 12.08
CA PRO A 111 -0.44 13.38 12.62
C PRO A 111 -0.60 14.89 12.37
N ILE A 112 0.44 15.60 11.93
CA ILE A 112 0.44 17.06 11.99
C ILE A 112 1.11 17.65 10.76
N SER A 113 1.38 16.89 9.73
CA SER A 113 2.42 17.46 8.98
C SER A 113 1.94 18.12 7.72
N ARG A 114 2.20 19.40 7.69
CA ARG A 114 2.44 20.14 6.46
C ARG A 114 3.19 19.32 5.41
N LEU A 115 4.01 18.37 5.85
CA LEU A 115 4.74 17.46 4.96
C LEU A 115 3.83 16.38 4.35
N LEU A 116 2.79 15.91 5.03
CA LEU A 116 1.81 15.01 4.44
C LEU A 116 1.00 15.74 3.36
N GLU A 117 0.46 16.91 3.68
CA GLU A 117 -0.32 17.71 2.72
C GLU A 117 0.52 18.05 1.48
N ALA A 118 1.82 18.34 1.67
CA ALA A 118 2.76 18.63 0.59
C ALA A 118 2.93 17.48 -0.42
N GLN A 119 2.55 16.25 -0.06
CA GLN A 119 2.58 15.10 -0.98
C GLN A 119 1.46 15.15 -2.03
N PHE A 120 0.34 15.82 -1.71
CA PHE A 120 -0.81 15.85 -2.61
C PHE A 120 -0.70 16.93 -3.69
N PRO A 121 -1.45 16.79 -4.81
CA PRO A 121 -1.49 17.81 -5.86
C PRO A 121 -2.16 19.10 -5.37
N THR A 122 -2.02 20.16 -6.17
CA THR A 122 -2.75 21.41 -5.92
C THR A 122 -4.17 21.34 -6.46
N GLN A 123 -5.05 22.23 -5.95
CA GLN A 123 -6.41 22.37 -6.49
C GLN A 123 -6.38 22.69 -7.99
N LYS A 124 -5.42 23.49 -8.45
CA LYS A 124 -5.23 23.78 -9.87
C LYS A 124 -4.99 22.52 -10.70
N ASN A 125 -4.16 21.59 -10.20
CA ASN A 125 -3.93 20.32 -10.90
C ASN A 125 -5.20 19.45 -10.94
N LYS A 126 -5.98 19.42 -9.85
CA LYS A 126 -7.22 18.67 -9.78
C LYS A 126 -8.26 19.25 -10.74
N ASN A 127 -8.43 20.57 -10.75
CA ASN A 127 -9.37 21.25 -11.63
C ASN A 127 -9.06 21.01 -13.12
N ALA A 128 -7.79 21.01 -13.52
CA ALA A 128 -7.41 20.76 -14.92
C ALA A 128 -7.83 19.36 -15.40
N ILE A 129 -7.76 18.34 -14.53
CA ILE A 129 -8.22 16.99 -14.83
C ILE A 129 -9.77 16.94 -14.82
N GLU A 130 -10.39 17.64 -13.88
CA GLU A 130 -11.85 17.71 -13.78
C GLU A 130 -12.48 18.43 -15.00
N GLU A 131 -11.84 19.48 -15.50
CA GLU A 131 -12.23 20.17 -16.74
C GLU A 131 -12.15 19.25 -17.95
N GLN A 132 -11.13 18.39 -17.99
CA GLN A 132 -10.89 17.46 -19.10
C GLN A 132 -11.84 16.26 -19.09
N TYR A 133 -12.08 15.67 -17.89
CA TYR A 133 -12.77 14.38 -17.76
C TYR A 133 -14.08 14.44 -16.97
N GLY A 134 -14.47 15.60 -16.47
CA GLY A 134 -15.68 15.78 -15.66
C GLY A 134 -15.55 15.30 -14.21
N VAL A 135 -14.48 14.59 -13.86
CA VAL A 135 -14.18 14.11 -12.53
C VAL A 135 -12.67 14.02 -12.33
N ALA A 136 -12.21 14.40 -11.14
CA ALA A 136 -10.84 14.22 -10.73
C ALA A 136 -10.78 13.71 -9.28
N LYS A 137 -9.93 12.72 -9.02
CA LYS A 137 -9.72 12.14 -7.69
C LYS A 137 -8.25 12.15 -7.32
N THR A 138 -7.96 12.17 -6.04
CA THR A 138 -6.62 12.06 -5.49
C THR A 138 -6.53 10.86 -4.56
N ALA A 139 -5.45 10.11 -4.66
CA ALA A 139 -5.23 8.89 -3.92
C ALA A 139 -4.13 9.06 -2.87
N TYR A 140 -4.37 8.48 -1.71
CA TYR A 140 -3.32 8.08 -0.78
C TYR A 140 -3.09 6.59 -0.92
N CYS A 141 -1.89 6.18 -1.33
CA CYS A 141 -1.51 4.77 -1.39
C CYS A 141 -0.31 4.53 -0.47
N SER A 142 -0.45 3.58 0.43
CA SER A 142 0.64 3.19 1.32
C SER A 142 0.45 1.74 1.77
N PRO A 143 1.51 0.93 1.79
CA PRO A 143 1.46 -0.41 2.35
C PRO A 143 1.48 -0.37 3.89
N VAL A 144 0.64 0.47 4.50
CA VAL A 144 0.60 0.59 5.96
C VAL A 144 0.30 -0.77 6.55
N ALA A 145 1.12 -1.18 7.50
CA ALA A 145 0.79 -2.31 8.34
C ALA A 145 -0.52 -2.01 9.07
N PRO A 146 -1.38 -3.00 9.29
CA PRO A 146 -2.61 -2.82 10.04
C PRO A 146 -2.33 -2.16 11.38
N SER A 147 -2.60 -0.86 11.45
CA SER A 147 -2.42 -0.04 12.64
C SER A 147 -3.76 0.57 13.01
N LEU A 148 -4.20 0.34 14.23
CA LEU A 148 -5.47 0.86 14.73
C LEU A 148 -5.54 2.39 14.76
N LEU A 149 -4.39 3.07 14.70
CA LEU A 149 -4.32 4.53 14.62
C LEU A 149 -4.59 5.06 13.21
N PHE A 150 -4.29 4.27 12.17
CA PHE A 150 -4.44 4.73 10.79
C PHE A 150 -5.86 5.18 10.45
N PRO A 151 -6.93 4.42 10.74
CA PRO A 151 -8.29 4.83 10.41
C PRO A 151 -8.68 6.17 11.03
N LEU A 152 -8.27 6.42 12.27
CA LEU A 152 -8.50 7.69 12.96
C LEU A 152 -7.76 8.85 12.27
N LEU A 153 -6.49 8.65 11.92
CA LEU A 153 -5.68 9.66 11.23
C LEU A 153 -6.23 9.97 9.82
N ALA A 154 -6.60 8.93 9.08
CA ALA A 154 -7.16 9.07 7.74
C ALA A 154 -8.51 9.79 7.76
N ARG A 155 -9.38 9.47 8.72
CA ARG A 155 -10.65 10.17 8.94
C ARG A 155 -10.44 11.65 9.25
N ASN A 156 -9.45 12.01 10.07
CA ASN A 156 -9.12 13.42 10.34
C ASN A 156 -8.66 14.17 9.08
N VAL A 157 -8.02 13.47 8.15
CA VAL A 157 -7.64 14.05 6.86
C VAL A 157 -8.86 14.24 5.97
N ASN A 158 -9.66 13.20 5.77
CA ASN A 158 -10.90 13.26 5.00
C ASN A 158 -11.95 12.30 5.59
N PRO A 159 -12.94 12.79 6.34
CA PRO A 159 -13.98 11.95 6.95
C PRO A 159 -14.91 11.27 5.93
N ASN A 160 -15.02 11.81 4.72
CA ASN A 160 -15.83 11.28 3.62
C ASN A 160 -14.99 10.47 2.60
N GLY A 161 -13.74 10.20 2.93
CA GLY A 161 -12.86 9.43 2.07
C GLY A 161 -13.29 7.96 2.00
N LYS A 162 -13.10 7.34 0.82
CA LYS A 162 -13.28 5.89 0.67
C LYS A 162 -11.98 5.16 0.94
N VAL A 163 -12.05 3.93 1.41
CA VAL A 163 -10.88 3.13 1.77
C VAL A 163 -10.89 1.81 1.03
N ILE A 164 -9.75 1.41 0.50
CA ILE A 164 -9.52 0.06 0.00
C ILE A 164 -8.49 -0.62 0.90
N MET A 165 -8.78 -1.85 1.28
CA MET A 165 -7.84 -2.75 1.92
C MET A 165 -7.68 -4.02 1.11
N ILE A 166 -6.46 -4.31 0.67
CA ILE A 166 -6.13 -5.57 0.03
C ILE A 166 -5.51 -6.53 1.04
N MET A 167 -6.06 -7.73 1.12
CA MET A 167 -5.65 -8.79 2.04
C MET A 167 -5.19 -10.01 1.26
N ARG A 168 -4.31 -10.79 1.82
CA ARG A 168 -3.77 -12.02 1.26
C ARG A 168 -3.86 -13.13 2.28
N ASN A 169 -3.84 -14.39 1.83
CA ASN A 169 -3.70 -15.54 2.73
C ASN A 169 -2.65 -15.22 3.82
N PRO A 170 -3.02 -15.25 5.11
CA PRO A 170 -2.16 -14.82 6.21
C PRO A 170 -0.84 -15.58 6.28
N VAL A 171 -0.86 -16.88 5.99
CA VAL A 171 0.32 -17.76 5.99
C VAL A 171 1.32 -17.30 4.93
N ASP A 172 0.87 -17.18 3.69
CA ASP A 172 1.71 -16.76 2.56
C ASP A 172 2.17 -15.32 2.68
N ARG A 173 1.33 -14.42 3.23
CA ARG A 173 1.70 -13.04 3.48
C ARG A 173 2.82 -12.95 4.53
N THR A 174 2.69 -13.71 5.62
CA THR A 174 3.67 -13.76 6.72
C THR A 174 5.04 -14.17 6.19
N PHE A 175 5.10 -15.26 5.44
CA PHE A 175 6.34 -15.73 4.82
C PHE A 175 6.91 -14.74 3.81
N SER A 176 6.07 -14.18 2.95
CA SER A 176 6.47 -13.16 1.96
C SER A 176 7.07 -11.92 2.62
N HIS A 177 6.57 -11.53 3.80
CA HIS A 177 7.06 -10.37 4.54
C HIS A 177 8.46 -10.62 5.11
N TRP A 178 8.67 -11.74 5.78
CA TRP A 178 9.96 -12.13 6.31
C TRP A 178 11.04 -12.22 5.19
N ARG A 179 10.70 -12.84 4.08
CA ARG A 179 11.59 -12.94 2.91
C ARG A 179 11.95 -11.58 2.32
N TRP A 180 11.00 -10.67 2.28
CA TRP A 180 11.26 -9.31 1.82
C TRP A 180 12.24 -8.59 2.74
N ASP A 181 12.10 -8.73 4.04
CA ASP A 181 12.99 -8.10 5.01
C ASP A 181 14.41 -8.62 4.88
N GLN A 182 14.62 -9.90 4.57
CA GLN A 182 15.95 -10.42 4.24
C GLN A 182 16.62 -9.66 3.08
N VAL A 183 15.88 -9.42 2.00
CA VAL A 183 16.37 -8.66 0.85
C VAL A 183 16.61 -7.20 1.22
N PHE A 184 15.69 -6.61 1.98
CA PHE A 184 15.77 -5.21 2.38
C PHE A 184 16.97 -4.95 3.31
N MET A 185 17.22 -5.83 4.25
CA MET A 185 18.38 -5.72 5.16
C MET A 185 19.71 -5.87 4.43
N LYS A 186 19.81 -6.81 3.49
CA LYS A 186 20.98 -6.91 2.61
C LYS A 186 21.22 -5.61 1.83
N ARG A 187 20.16 -5.03 1.26
CA ARG A 187 20.22 -3.75 0.52
C ARG A 187 20.68 -2.59 1.39
N LEU A 188 20.27 -2.56 2.66
CA LEU A 188 20.69 -1.52 3.62
C LEU A 188 22.11 -1.72 4.16
N LYS A 189 22.82 -2.77 3.73
CA LYS A 189 24.13 -3.18 4.31
C LYS A 189 24.07 -3.42 5.83
N LYS A 190 22.93 -3.85 6.32
CA LYS A 190 22.67 -4.21 7.72
C LYS A 190 22.77 -5.72 7.94
N ASP A 191 23.51 -6.40 7.10
CA ASP A 191 23.74 -7.85 7.13
C ASP A 191 24.27 -8.34 8.48
N LYS A 192 25.01 -7.50 9.21
CA LYS A 192 25.50 -7.83 10.55
C LYS A 192 24.35 -8.01 11.56
N LEU A 193 23.30 -7.18 11.45
CA LEU A 193 22.10 -7.32 12.28
C LEU A 193 21.29 -8.55 11.88
N TRP A 194 21.25 -8.85 10.57
CA TRP A 194 20.48 -9.97 10.03
C TRP A 194 21.15 -11.33 10.25
N LYS A 195 22.48 -11.39 10.38
CA LYS A 195 23.21 -12.63 10.65
C LYS A 195 22.79 -13.34 11.94
N ASN A 196 22.33 -12.57 12.92
CA ASN A 196 21.87 -13.09 14.21
C ASN A 196 20.33 -13.08 14.32
N PHE A 197 19.61 -12.81 13.19
CA PHE A 197 18.18 -12.84 13.19
C PHE A 197 17.70 -14.29 13.05
N PRO A 198 16.67 -14.72 13.79
CA PRO A 198 16.17 -16.08 13.75
C PRO A 198 15.78 -16.53 12.34
N GLY A 199 15.97 -17.81 12.06
CA GLY A 199 15.36 -18.44 10.89
C GLY A 199 13.84 -18.29 10.92
N PHE A 200 13.17 -18.52 9.77
CA PHE A 200 11.74 -18.34 9.72
C PHE A 200 11.00 -19.25 10.71
N ASP A 201 11.38 -20.52 10.78
CA ASP A 201 10.73 -21.52 11.63
C ASP A 201 10.84 -21.17 13.12
N GLU A 202 12.03 -20.76 13.57
CA GLU A 202 12.27 -20.31 14.94
C GLU A 202 11.46 -19.02 15.25
N LEU A 203 11.49 -18.07 14.32
CA LEU A 203 10.79 -16.79 14.46
C LEU A 203 9.28 -16.98 14.61
N ILE A 204 8.69 -17.89 13.80
CA ILE A 204 7.23 -18.13 13.84
C ILE A 204 6.82 -18.76 15.17
N LYS A 205 7.59 -19.70 15.72
CA LYS A 205 7.35 -20.23 17.07
C LYS A 205 7.34 -19.13 18.11
N LEU A 206 8.34 -18.25 18.10
CA LEU A 206 8.43 -17.13 19.04
C LEU A 206 7.27 -16.12 18.87
N GLU A 207 6.85 -15.80 17.63
CA GLU A 207 5.75 -14.87 17.38
C GLU A 207 4.39 -15.47 17.75
N ILE A 208 4.16 -16.76 17.55
CA ILE A 208 2.95 -17.48 17.99
C ILE A 208 2.87 -17.43 19.52
N GLU A 209 3.90 -17.89 20.22
CA GLU A 209 3.96 -17.87 21.68
C GLU A 209 3.75 -16.46 22.24
N ALA A 210 4.40 -15.46 21.66
CA ALA A 210 4.22 -14.07 22.07
C ALA A 210 2.80 -13.55 21.80
N SER A 211 2.15 -14.01 20.72
CA SER A 211 0.78 -13.63 20.39
C SER A 211 -0.24 -14.24 21.33
N GLU A 212 -0.07 -15.50 21.70
CA GLU A 212 -0.89 -16.20 22.68
C GLU A 212 -0.79 -15.54 24.07
N GLN A 213 0.42 -15.25 24.52
CA GLN A 213 0.62 -14.56 25.79
C GLN A 213 0.03 -13.15 25.81
N LYS A 214 -0.01 -12.45 24.68
CA LYS A 214 -0.58 -11.11 24.55
C LYS A 214 -2.07 -11.09 24.39
N ALA A 215 -2.67 -12.13 23.85
CA ALA A 215 -4.13 -12.30 23.88
C ALA A 215 -4.67 -12.25 25.30
N THR A 216 -3.86 -12.65 26.29
CA THR A 216 -4.18 -12.53 27.72
C THR A 216 -3.84 -11.18 28.33
N THR A 217 -2.95 -10.38 27.75
CA THR A 217 -2.48 -9.10 28.31
C THR A 217 -2.98 -7.85 27.58
N GLY A 218 -3.61 -7.99 26.42
CA GLY A 218 -4.14 -6.86 25.62
C GLY A 218 -3.08 -5.92 25.02
N ILE A 219 -1.80 -6.29 25.05
CA ILE A 219 -0.70 -5.48 24.53
C ILE A 219 -0.32 -5.91 23.12
N THR A 220 -0.57 -5.06 22.16
CA THR A 220 -0.09 -5.22 20.77
C THR A 220 1.28 -4.58 20.61
N LEU A 221 2.30 -5.35 20.24
CA LEU A 221 3.59 -4.80 19.78
C LEU A 221 3.52 -4.47 18.30
N ALA A 222 2.84 -3.40 17.94
CA ALA A 222 2.98 -2.81 16.62
C ALA A 222 4.25 -1.95 16.61
N GLY A 223 5.41 -2.58 16.42
CA GLY A 223 6.67 -1.88 16.19
C GLY A 223 6.92 -1.73 14.70
N ALA A 224 7.21 -0.52 14.22
CA ALA A 224 7.78 -0.32 12.90
C ALA A 224 9.21 -0.86 12.90
N GLY A 225 9.44 -1.97 12.24
CA GLY A 225 10.74 -2.62 12.19
C GLY A 225 10.59 -4.05 11.71
N CYS A 226 11.69 -4.76 11.60
CA CYS A 226 11.68 -6.20 11.37
C CYS A 226 10.98 -6.88 12.55
N GLY A 227 10.01 -7.75 12.26
CA GLY A 227 9.20 -8.45 13.27
C GLY A 227 7.71 -8.09 13.20
N GLY A 228 6.90 -8.83 13.95
CA GLY A 228 5.44 -8.69 13.95
C GLY A 228 4.80 -9.23 12.66
N TYR A 229 5.44 -10.21 12.04
CA TYR A 229 4.96 -10.77 10.78
C TYR A 229 3.56 -11.37 10.90
N ILE A 230 3.29 -12.10 11.97
CA ILE A 230 1.96 -12.66 12.29
C ILE A 230 0.95 -11.53 12.56
N GLN A 231 1.34 -10.54 13.36
CA GLN A 231 0.44 -9.45 13.75
C GLN A 231 -0.09 -8.67 12.54
N HIS A 232 0.72 -8.49 11.52
CA HIS A 232 0.31 -7.81 10.29
C HIS A 232 -0.66 -8.64 9.42
N SER A 233 -0.88 -9.89 9.77
CA SER A 233 -1.85 -10.80 9.11
C SER A 233 -3.15 -10.96 9.89
N ILE A 234 -3.27 -10.36 11.07
CA ILE A 234 -4.51 -10.37 11.87
C ILE A 234 -5.36 -9.17 11.40
N TYR A 235 -6.24 -9.41 10.44
CA TYR A 235 -6.93 -8.31 9.72
C TYR A 235 -8.15 -7.75 10.45
N LEU A 236 -8.90 -8.59 11.16
CA LEU A 236 -10.23 -8.25 11.69
C LEU A 236 -10.26 -6.99 12.57
N PRO A 237 -9.35 -6.78 13.54
CA PRO A 237 -9.37 -5.58 14.38
C PRO A 237 -9.20 -4.29 13.56
N PHE A 238 -8.35 -4.34 12.54
CA PHE A 238 -8.13 -3.20 11.65
C PHE A 238 -9.34 -2.91 10.77
N ILE A 239 -9.97 -3.95 10.19
CA ILE A 239 -11.19 -3.82 9.39
C ILE A 239 -12.34 -3.24 10.24
N LYS A 240 -12.52 -3.73 11.48
CA LYS A 240 -13.51 -3.15 12.41
C LYS A 240 -13.26 -1.68 12.65
N SER A 241 -11.99 -1.28 12.83
CA SER A 241 -11.62 0.13 13.00
C SER A 241 -11.87 0.95 11.73
N LEU A 242 -11.63 0.40 10.53
CA LEU A 242 -11.99 1.05 9.28
C LEU A 242 -13.51 1.26 9.17
N HIS A 243 -14.30 0.23 9.42
CA HIS A 243 -15.77 0.31 9.37
C HIS A 243 -16.35 1.31 10.39
N GLN A 244 -15.78 1.38 11.60
CA GLN A 244 -16.18 2.35 12.62
C GLN A 244 -15.88 3.80 12.21
N ASN A 245 -14.79 4.02 11.48
CA ASN A 245 -14.37 5.37 11.11
C ASN A 245 -14.96 5.87 9.80
N PHE A 246 -15.24 4.99 8.85
CA PHE A 246 -15.66 5.36 7.49
C PHE A 246 -17.04 4.84 7.09
N GLY A 247 -17.65 3.90 7.85
CA GLY A 247 -18.82 3.13 7.43
C GLY A 247 -18.42 1.94 6.52
N LYS A 248 -19.20 0.86 6.58
CA LYS A 248 -18.93 -0.35 5.78
C LYS A 248 -19.00 -0.07 4.28
N GLU A 249 -19.92 0.75 3.86
CA GLU A 249 -20.18 1.17 2.47
C GLU A 249 -19.04 1.98 1.84
N ASN A 250 -18.17 2.56 2.67
CA ASN A 250 -17.00 3.31 2.24
C ASN A 250 -15.68 2.53 2.37
N VAL A 251 -15.76 1.23 2.66
CA VAL A 251 -14.60 0.35 2.77
C VAL A 251 -14.74 -0.83 1.82
N LEU A 252 -13.85 -0.91 0.83
CA LEU A 252 -13.75 -2.03 -0.10
C LEU A 252 -12.64 -2.98 0.37
N LEU A 253 -12.99 -4.23 0.60
CA LEU A 253 -12.05 -5.31 0.91
C LEU A 253 -11.74 -6.10 -0.36
N ILE A 254 -10.46 -6.35 -0.63
CA ILE A 254 -10.00 -7.06 -1.82
C ILE A 254 -9.19 -8.28 -1.39
N LYS A 255 -9.53 -9.46 -1.94
CA LYS A 255 -8.73 -10.67 -1.85
C LYS A 255 -7.58 -10.60 -2.87
N ALA A 256 -6.34 -10.65 -2.40
CA ALA A 256 -5.16 -10.50 -3.24
C ALA A 256 -5.05 -11.61 -4.29
N GLU A 257 -5.46 -12.82 -3.97
CA GLU A 257 -5.45 -13.96 -4.88
C GLU A 257 -6.33 -13.67 -6.10
N CYS A 258 -7.55 -13.20 -5.91
CA CYS A 258 -8.45 -12.79 -7.01
C CYS A 258 -7.86 -11.63 -7.83
N PHE A 259 -7.19 -10.69 -7.14
CA PHE A 259 -6.51 -9.60 -7.82
C PHE A 259 -5.33 -10.09 -8.67
N PHE A 260 -4.54 -11.06 -8.19
CA PHE A 260 -3.43 -11.62 -8.95
C PHE A 260 -3.90 -12.44 -10.16
N GLU A 261 -5.01 -13.14 -10.03
CA GLU A 261 -5.62 -13.89 -11.14
C GLU A 261 -6.21 -12.97 -12.22
N ASN A 262 -6.90 -11.90 -11.81
CA ASN A 262 -7.61 -11.00 -12.71
C ASN A 262 -7.38 -9.51 -12.34
N PRO A 263 -6.17 -8.98 -12.56
CA PRO A 263 -5.83 -7.62 -12.13
C PRO A 263 -6.71 -6.54 -12.74
N THR A 264 -7.03 -6.67 -14.03
CA THR A 264 -7.85 -5.71 -14.77
C THR A 264 -9.28 -5.67 -14.25
N THR A 265 -9.89 -6.81 -13.99
CA THR A 265 -11.26 -6.90 -13.45
C THR A 265 -11.33 -6.27 -12.06
N THR A 266 -10.38 -6.60 -11.19
CA THR A 266 -10.31 -6.00 -9.84
C THR A 266 -10.08 -4.49 -9.92
N ALA A 267 -9.23 -4.01 -10.85
CA ALA A 267 -9.02 -2.59 -11.05
C ALA A 267 -10.31 -1.86 -11.44
N LYS A 268 -11.13 -2.44 -12.31
CA LYS A 268 -12.44 -1.89 -12.69
C LYS A 268 -13.38 -1.79 -11.49
N THR A 269 -13.47 -2.84 -10.66
CA THR A 269 -14.23 -2.79 -9.39
C THR A 269 -13.78 -1.64 -8.50
N VAL A 270 -12.46 -1.40 -8.44
CA VAL A 270 -11.88 -0.27 -7.70
C VAL A 270 -12.28 1.08 -8.30
N TYR A 271 -12.27 1.21 -9.62
CA TYR A 271 -12.68 2.45 -10.30
C TYR A 271 -14.15 2.74 -10.06
N ASP A 272 -15.02 1.74 -10.19
CA ASP A 272 -16.46 1.86 -9.91
C ASP A 272 -16.70 2.26 -8.45
N PHE A 273 -16.01 1.61 -7.52
CA PHE A 273 -16.10 1.96 -6.10
C PHE A 273 -15.73 3.42 -5.83
N PHE A 274 -14.75 3.98 -6.56
CA PHE A 274 -14.37 5.39 -6.43
C PHE A 274 -15.23 6.36 -7.24
N GLY A 275 -16.18 5.85 -8.05
CA GLY A 275 -16.99 6.65 -8.94
C GLY A 275 -16.16 7.26 -10.07
N LEU A 276 -15.19 6.53 -10.58
CA LEU A 276 -14.39 6.88 -11.74
C LEU A 276 -15.06 6.33 -13.02
N PRO A 277 -14.91 7.00 -14.17
CA PRO A 277 -15.36 6.48 -15.46
C PRO A 277 -14.68 5.15 -15.84
N ASP A 278 -15.30 4.38 -16.75
CA ASP A 278 -14.70 3.13 -17.23
C ASP A 278 -13.35 3.41 -17.90
N TYR A 279 -12.38 2.58 -17.56
CA TYR A 279 -11.02 2.65 -18.07
C TYR A 279 -10.43 1.25 -18.18
N ASN A 280 -9.78 0.95 -19.30
CA ASN A 280 -9.02 -0.28 -19.48
C ASN A 280 -7.55 -0.01 -19.11
N PRO A 281 -7.09 -0.46 -17.94
CA PRO A 281 -5.72 -0.24 -17.55
C PRO A 281 -4.74 -1.03 -18.42
N VAL A 282 -3.54 -0.48 -18.59
CA VAL A 282 -2.44 -1.18 -19.26
C VAL A 282 -1.86 -2.18 -18.26
N GLU A 283 -1.70 -3.43 -18.69
CA GLU A 283 -1.07 -4.45 -17.85
C GLU A 283 0.33 -4.01 -17.44
N THR A 284 0.58 -4.13 -16.14
CA THR A 284 1.90 -3.88 -15.56
C THR A 284 2.48 -5.18 -15.03
N ALA A 285 3.78 -5.36 -15.25
CA ALA A 285 4.48 -6.50 -14.67
C ALA A 285 4.44 -6.41 -13.13
N VAL A 286 4.30 -7.56 -12.47
CA VAL A 286 4.38 -7.65 -11.01
C VAL A 286 5.81 -7.30 -10.59
N GLU A 287 6.05 -6.01 -10.32
CA GLU A 287 7.30 -5.56 -9.70
C GLU A 287 7.29 -5.94 -8.21
N ASN A 288 8.43 -6.35 -7.68
CA ASN A 288 8.60 -6.80 -6.30
C ASN A 288 8.05 -8.19 -5.95
N ALA A 289 7.99 -9.11 -6.89
CA ALA A 289 7.97 -10.53 -6.53
C ALA A 289 9.16 -10.79 -5.59
N GLY A 290 8.87 -11.20 -4.36
CA GLY A 290 9.92 -11.53 -3.38
C GLY A 290 10.81 -12.67 -3.89
N PRO A 291 12.00 -12.90 -3.29
CA PRO A 291 12.84 -14.01 -3.68
C PRO A 291 12.05 -15.32 -3.63
N LYS A 292 12.31 -16.25 -4.54
CA LYS A 292 11.72 -17.60 -4.51
C LYS A 292 12.28 -18.36 -3.29
N GLY A 293 11.50 -19.19 -2.67
CA GLY A 293 11.86 -20.04 -1.54
C GLY A 293 10.62 -20.72 -0.99
N GLU A 294 10.79 -21.83 -0.35
CA GLU A 294 9.71 -22.63 0.21
C GLU A 294 9.73 -22.50 1.73
N MET A 295 8.57 -22.49 2.31
CA MET A 295 8.34 -22.56 3.75
C MET A 295 8.39 -24.03 4.14
N SER A 296 8.92 -24.34 5.32
CA SER A 296 8.83 -25.68 5.86
C SER A 296 7.34 -26.08 6.07
N GLU A 297 7.05 -27.37 5.93
CA GLU A 297 5.69 -27.85 6.16
C GLU A 297 5.25 -27.61 7.62
N GLU A 298 6.18 -27.84 8.59
CA GLU A 298 5.94 -27.55 10.01
C GLU A 298 5.50 -26.10 10.27
N SER A 299 6.19 -25.13 9.66
CA SER A 299 5.81 -23.71 9.79
C SER A 299 4.49 -23.40 9.10
N ARG A 300 4.20 -24.04 7.97
CA ARG A 300 2.94 -23.89 7.26
C ARG A 300 1.79 -24.39 8.09
N GLU A 301 1.88 -25.59 8.63
CA GLU A 301 0.87 -26.20 9.52
C GLU A 301 0.66 -25.31 10.76
N SER A 302 1.73 -24.95 11.46
CA SER A 302 1.65 -24.10 12.66
C SER A 302 0.98 -22.74 12.39
N LEU A 303 1.27 -22.10 11.27
CA LEU A 303 0.62 -20.84 10.89
C LEU A 303 -0.84 -21.06 10.47
N THR A 304 -1.14 -22.15 9.79
CA THR A 304 -2.51 -22.49 9.38
C THR A 304 -3.39 -22.71 10.61
N ASP A 305 -2.92 -23.49 11.57
CA ASP A 305 -3.62 -23.74 12.83
C ASP A 305 -3.81 -22.45 13.64
N PHE A 306 -2.78 -21.61 13.71
CA PHE A 306 -2.85 -20.33 14.39
C PHE A 306 -3.88 -19.38 13.75
N PHE A 307 -3.89 -19.28 12.41
CA PHE A 307 -4.79 -18.37 11.71
C PHE A 307 -6.21 -18.91 11.52
N ALA A 308 -6.45 -20.22 11.58
CA ALA A 308 -7.76 -20.80 11.34
C ALA A 308 -8.89 -20.16 12.19
N PRO A 309 -8.79 -20.05 13.53
CA PRO A 309 -9.84 -19.42 14.34
C PRO A 309 -9.95 -17.91 14.07
N LEU A 310 -8.88 -17.23 13.69
CA LEU A 310 -8.87 -15.80 13.36
C LEU A 310 -9.53 -15.54 12.00
N ASN A 311 -9.28 -16.41 11.03
CA ASN A 311 -9.91 -16.39 9.71
C ASN A 311 -11.41 -16.67 9.83
N ALA A 312 -11.82 -17.65 10.63
CA ALA A 312 -13.24 -17.94 10.88
C ALA A 312 -13.98 -16.70 11.42
N GLN A 313 -13.40 -16.01 12.40
CA GLN A 313 -13.96 -14.74 12.93
C GLN A 313 -14.00 -13.64 11.88
N LEU A 314 -12.99 -13.56 11.02
CA LEU A 314 -12.95 -12.60 9.92
C LEU A 314 -14.07 -12.88 8.94
N TYR A 315 -14.23 -14.13 8.49
CA TYR A 315 -15.24 -14.53 7.50
C TYR A 315 -16.68 -14.31 8.02
N ASP A 316 -16.92 -14.65 9.28
CA ASP A 316 -18.20 -14.33 9.94
C ASP A 316 -18.52 -12.83 9.92
N TYR A 317 -17.52 -11.99 10.20
CA TYR A 317 -17.70 -10.55 10.23
C TYR A 317 -17.90 -9.91 8.87
N ILE A 318 -17.15 -10.36 7.84
CA ILE A 318 -17.26 -9.79 6.48
C ILE A 318 -18.38 -10.43 5.67
N GLY A 319 -18.87 -11.61 6.06
CA GLY A 319 -19.92 -12.36 5.36
C GLY A 319 -19.41 -13.10 4.12
N GLU A 320 -18.12 -13.37 4.02
CA GLU A 320 -17.49 -14.03 2.88
C GLU A 320 -16.34 -14.92 3.35
N ASP A 321 -16.32 -16.18 2.90
CA ASP A 321 -15.23 -17.12 3.14
C ASP A 321 -14.16 -16.99 2.05
N TYR A 322 -12.96 -16.59 2.46
CA TYR A 322 -11.83 -16.45 1.54
C TYR A 322 -11.06 -17.77 1.32
N ALA A 323 -11.45 -18.83 2.01
CA ALA A 323 -10.83 -20.16 1.92
C ALA A 323 -9.30 -20.13 2.14
N TRP A 324 -8.87 -19.46 3.16
CA TRP A 324 -7.46 -19.38 3.56
C TRP A 324 -7.10 -20.40 4.65
#